data_731bc79dc7310375a3040d28fe14ba62
#
_entry.id   731bc79dc7310375a3040d28fe14ba62
#
_cell.length_a   1.000
_cell.length_b   1.000
_cell.length_c   1.000
_cell.angle_alpha   90.00
_cell.angle_beta   90.00
_cell.angle_gamma   90.00
#
_symmetry.space_group_name_H-M   'P 1'
#
loop_
_entity.id
_entity.type
_entity.pdbx_description
1 polymer ?
#
loop_
_entity_poly.entity_id
_entity_poly.type
_entity_poly.pdbx_seq_one_letter_code
_entity_poly.pdbx_strand_id
1 'polypeptide(L)'
;MPAPTQDHPDCVGRDLLAELPADRRAEIDAAVAATPYAQGTRWTTTRGDARIEIIGTYHFDDPRHDPVIAELTPVIAGAGALMVEAGPEEEARITQALKSEPDLMIDPTGPTLPERLDAQDWKQLSQAMADRGIPAIMVSRMRPWYVSMMLGISPCMIDQIKTAGAVEGLDRDLMAVAEAAGTPVHGLEPWDTVLTLFAGLTPEQELDMIRGALPGAILADDYAHTTIEAYFRGDIWAIWQFMRLDAEENSGLDRAEVDRQIALAEERMMVARNAAWIAPLTQAADEAAAQGKPIVAAFGALHLPGDKGVLRLLERDGWTITKGPAP
;
A
#
# COMPACT_ATOMS: atom_id res chain seq x y z
N MET A 1 -6.64 18.23 26.38
CA MET A 1 -5.25 17.85 26.64
C MET A 1 -4.85 17.07 25.42
N PRO A 2 -3.77 17.41 24.71
CA PRO A 2 -3.27 16.53 23.65
C PRO A 2 -2.90 15.21 24.28
N ALA A 3 -3.23 14.10 23.60
CA ALA A 3 -2.79 12.76 23.99
C ALA A 3 -1.25 12.76 24.02
N PRO A 4 -0.62 12.01 24.94
CA PRO A 4 0.82 11.88 24.93
C PRO A 4 1.24 11.26 23.59
N THR A 5 2.13 11.93 22.87
CA THR A 5 2.86 11.33 21.74
C THR A 5 3.50 10.05 22.26
N GLN A 6 3.05 8.91 21.78
CA GLN A 6 3.73 7.65 22.05
C GLN A 6 5.09 7.72 21.33
N ASP A 7 6.18 7.63 22.07
CA ASP A 7 7.52 7.42 21.49
C ASP A 7 7.50 6.02 20.83
N HIS A 8 7.14 5.97 19.56
CA HIS A 8 7.32 4.78 18.74
C HIS A 8 8.83 4.65 18.45
N PRO A 9 9.42 3.47 18.61
CA PRO A 9 10.82 3.29 18.19
C PRO A 9 10.91 3.58 16.69
N ASP A 10 11.74 4.55 16.32
CA ASP A 10 12.02 4.84 14.91
C ASP A 10 12.50 3.54 14.24
N CYS A 11 11.84 3.15 13.17
CA CYS A 11 12.29 2.02 12.36
C CYS A 11 13.58 2.44 11.63
N VAL A 12 14.72 2.10 12.22
CA VAL A 12 16.04 2.47 11.69
C VAL A 12 16.45 1.47 10.61
N GLY A 13 16.73 1.97 9.43
CA GLY A 13 17.21 1.20 8.29
C GLY A 13 18.08 2.06 7.38
N ARG A 14 18.63 1.46 6.32
CA ARG A 14 19.36 2.17 5.26
C ARG A 14 18.40 2.56 4.14
N ASP A 15 18.64 3.69 3.50
CA ASP A 15 17.97 4.04 2.26
C ASP A 15 18.68 3.36 1.07
N LEU A 16 18.24 2.14 0.75
CA LEU A 16 18.84 1.33 -0.31
C LEU A 16 18.73 2.01 -1.69
N LEU A 17 17.68 2.79 -1.92
CA LEU A 17 17.51 3.55 -3.16
C LEU A 17 18.56 4.68 -3.28
N ALA A 18 18.90 5.33 -2.18
CA ALA A 18 19.94 6.36 -2.13
C ALA A 18 21.36 5.77 -2.25
N GLU A 19 21.55 4.52 -1.81
CA GLU A 19 22.83 3.81 -1.86
C GLU A 19 23.11 3.08 -3.20
N LEU A 20 22.16 3.11 -4.13
CA LEU A 20 22.35 2.45 -5.43
C LEU A 20 23.57 2.99 -6.20
N PRO A 21 24.29 2.10 -6.93
CA PRO A 21 25.28 2.52 -7.91
C PRO A 21 24.70 3.51 -8.94
N ALA A 22 25.53 4.44 -9.42
CA ALA A 22 25.07 5.54 -10.28
C ALA A 22 24.39 5.08 -11.57
N ASP A 23 24.81 3.97 -12.15
CA ASP A 23 24.21 3.37 -13.34
C ASP A 23 22.81 2.80 -13.06
N ARG A 24 22.63 2.14 -11.91
CA ARG A 24 21.34 1.62 -11.44
C ARG A 24 20.37 2.74 -11.07
N ARG A 25 20.88 3.76 -10.41
CA ARG A 25 20.08 4.95 -10.12
C ARG A 25 19.62 5.63 -11.40
N ALA A 26 20.47 5.77 -12.41
CA ALA A 26 20.13 6.36 -13.71
C ALA A 26 19.05 5.53 -14.45
N GLU A 27 19.04 4.20 -14.31
CA GLU A 27 17.99 3.34 -14.88
C GLU A 27 16.62 3.66 -14.26
N ILE A 28 16.55 3.76 -12.93
CA ILE A 28 15.33 4.15 -12.21
C ILE A 28 14.89 5.56 -12.62
N ASP A 29 15.81 6.53 -12.61
CA ASP A 29 15.50 7.93 -12.95
C ASP A 29 14.97 8.05 -14.39
N ALA A 30 15.48 7.26 -15.33
CA ALA A 30 14.98 7.21 -16.70
C ALA A 30 13.54 6.65 -16.77
N ALA A 31 13.25 5.60 -16.02
CA ALA A 31 11.91 5.03 -15.93
C ALA A 31 10.92 6.00 -15.27
N VAL A 32 11.33 6.70 -14.22
CA VAL A 32 10.55 7.76 -13.56
C VAL A 32 10.26 8.90 -14.52
N ALA A 33 11.26 9.38 -15.28
CA ALA A 33 11.09 10.46 -16.24
C ALA A 33 10.15 10.11 -17.41
N ALA A 34 10.06 8.83 -17.75
CA ALA A 34 9.19 8.33 -18.82
C ALA A 34 7.74 8.09 -18.37
N THR A 35 7.47 8.13 -17.06
CA THR A 35 6.17 7.74 -16.49
C THR A 35 5.35 8.99 -16.11
N PRO A 36 4.09 9.12 -16.58
CA PRO A 36 3.23 10.23 -16.19
C PRO A 36 2.94 10.19 -14.68
N TYR A 37 2.94 11.37 -14.08
CA TYR A 37 2.62 11.55 -12.65
C TYR A 37 3.50 10.74 -11.70
N ALA A 38 4.72 10.44 -12.09
CA ALA A 38 5.67 9.57 -11.37
C ALA A 38 6.04 10.08 -9.97
N GLN A 39 5.88 11.36 -9.71
CA GLN A 39 6.37 12.03 -8.51
C GLN A 39 5.32 12.95 -7.87
N GLY A 40 5.23 12.88 -6.55
CA GLY A 40 4.33 13.69 -5.71
C GLY A 40 3.17 12.87 -5.18
N THR A 41 2.69 13.30 -4.00
CA THR A 41 1.62 12.63 -3.25
C THR A 41 0.35 13.45 -3.18
N ARG A 42 0.36 14.72 -3.63
CA ARG A 42 -0.78 15.62 -3.51
C ARG A 42 -1.16 16.23 -4.86
N TRP A 43 -2.45 16.14 -5.19
CA TRP A 43 -2.98 16.56 -6.47
C TRP A 43 -4.39 17.12 -6.32
N THR A 44 -4.73 18.11 -7.14
CA THR A 44 -6.09 18.59 -7.29
C THR A 44 -6.58 18.24 -8.69
N THR A 45 -7.78 17.70 -8.80
CA THR A 45 -8.40 17.43 -10.10
C THR A 45 -9.73 18.16 -10.22
N THR A 46 -10.01 18.71 -11.41
CA THR A 46 -11.24 19.49 -11.67
C THR A 46 -11.90 19.10 -12.99
N ARG A 47 -13.24 19.09 -12.99
CA ARG A 47 -14.07 18.90 -14.19
C ARG A 47 -15.36 19.71 -14.04
N GLY A 48 -15.51 20.82 -14.77
CA GLY A 48 -16.58 21.77 -14.53
C GLY A 48 -16.52 22.34 -13.10
N ASP A 49 -17.60 22.18 -12.35
CA ASP A 49 -17.67 22.60 -10.94
C ASP A 49 -17.21 21.51 -9.97
N ALA A 50 -16.98 20.29 -10.45
CA ALA A 50 -16.53 19.18 -9.63
C ALA A 50 -15.02 19.28 -9.34
N ARG A 51 -14.64 18.98 -8.08
CA ARG A 51 -13.26 19.03 -7.61
C ARG A 51 -12.96 17.86 -6.68
N ILE A 52 -11.82 17.22 -6.89
CA ILE A 52 -11.26 16.17 -6.03
C ILE A 52 -9.89 16.61 -5.55
N GLU A 53 -9.68 16.62 -4.24
CA GLU A 53 -8.35 16.70 -3.63
C GLU A 53 -7.83 15.28 -3.43
N ILE A 54 -6.77 14.91 -4.15
CA ILE A 54 -6.21 13.56 -4.13
C ILE A 54 -4.95 13.55 -3.28
N ILE A 55 -4.90 12.65 -2.32
CA ILE A 55 -3.81 12.43 -1.38
C ILE A 55 -3.31 10.99 -1.55
N GLY A 56 -2.08 10.84 -2.03
CA GLY A 56 -1.39 9.56 -1.99
C GLY A 56 -0.89 9.30 -0.58
N THR A 57 -1.34 8.23 0.03
CA THR A 57 -1.06 7.90 1.43
C THR A 57 0.07 6.90 1.58
N TYR A 58 0.57 6.78 2.80
CA TYR A 58 1.44 5.73 3.29
C TYR A 58 0.77 5.07 4.50
N HIS A 59 0.74 3.73 4.51
CA HIS A 59 -0.11 2.96 5.43
C HIS A 59 0.49 2.75 6.82
N PHE A 60 1.65 3.32 7.13
CA PHE A 60 2.28 3.22 8.44
C PHE A 60 2.50 4.59 9.03
N ASP A 61 2.46 4.66 10.37
CA ASP A 61 2.62 5.91 11.11
C ASP A 61 4.03 6.49 10.97
N ASP A 62 4.09 7.82 10.83
CA ASP A 62 5.33 8.59 10.82
C ASP A 62 5.03 10.02 11.28
N PRO A 63 5.80 10.61 12.22
CA PRO A 63 5.58 11.97 12.71
C PRO A 63 5.58 13.05 11.63
N ARG A 64 6.16 12.77 10.47
CA ARG A 64 6.14 13.68 9.31
C ARG A 64 4.76 13.81 8.68
N HIS A 65 3.80 12.95 9.04
CA HIS A 65 2.39 13.11 8.64
C HIS A 65 1.69 14.26 9.38
N ASP A 66 2.11 14.63 10.59
CA ASP A 66 1.45 15.65 11.40
C ASP A 66 1.22 17.00 10.67
N PRO A 67 2.21 17.59 9.97
CA PRO A 67 1.99 18.81 9.20
C PRO A 67 0.98 18.64 8.07
N VAL A 68 0.98 17.48 7.41
CA VAL A 68 0.06 17.13 6.30
C VAL A 68 -1.37 17.02 6.84
N ILE A 69 -1.55 16.31 7.96
CA ILE A 69 -2.83 16.16 8.65
C ILE A 69 -3.39 17.54 9.07
N ALA A 70 -2.53 18.39 9.68
CA ALA A 70 -2.94 19.72 10.10
C ALA A 70 -3.41 20.58 8.92
N GLU A 71 -2.72 20.50 7.78
CA GLU A 71 -3.11 21.22 6.56
C GLU A 71 -4.41 20.68 5.94
N LEU A 72 -4.59 19.35 5.95
CA LEU A 72 -5.76 18.69 5.34
C LEU A 72 -7.02 18.78 6.23
N THR A 73 -6.87 18.96 7.53
CA THR A 73 -8.01 19.06 8.47
C THR A 73 -9.10 20.02 8.01
N PRO A 74 -8.83 21.29 7.67
CA PRO A 74 -9.87 22.20 7.18
C PRO A 74 -10.40 21.81 5.79
N VAL A 75 -9.59 21.16 4.97
CA VAL A 75 -10.01 20.69 3.62
C VAL A 75 -11.03 19.57 3.76
N ILE A 76 -10.75 18.57 4.60
CA ILE A 76 -11.65 17.46 4.89
C ILE A 76 -12.94 17.95 5.55
N ALA A 77 -12.84 18.86 6.53
CA ALA A 77 -14.01 19.41 7.19
C ALA A 77 -14.93 20.21 6.23
N GLY A 78 -14.38 20.78 5.15
CA GLY A 78 -15.14 21.47 4.10
C GLY A 78 -15.64 20.57 2.97
N ALA A 79 -15.18 19.31 2.91
CA ALA A 79 -15.52 18.39 1.83
C ALA A 79 -16.95 17.82 1.95
N GLY A 80 -17.47 17.35 0.84
CA GLY A 80 -18.72 16.58 0.79
C GLY A 80 -18.56 15.14 1.24
N ALA A 81 -17.39 14.56 1.01
CA ALA A 81 -17.00 13.21 1.45
C ALA A 81 -15.49 13.05 1.46
N LEU A 82 -15.00 12.07 2.24
CA LEU A 82 -13.68 11.47 2.14
C LEU A 82 -13.83 10.08 1.50
N MET A 83 -13.18 9.85 0.37
CA MET A 83 -13.12 8.57 -0.33
C MET A 83 -11.78 7.89 0.02
N VAL A 84 -11.82 6.65 0.49
CA VAL A 84 -10.64 5.86 0.88
C VAL A 84 -10.68 4.48 0.23
N GLU A 85 -9.57 3.73 0.22
CA GLU A 85 -9.57 2.35 -0.31
C GLU A 85 -10.60 1.49 0.43
N ALA A 86 -10.46 1.37 1.74
CA ALA A 86 -11.41 0.72 2.63
C ALA A 86 -11.83 1.69 3.74
N GLY A 87 -13.11 1.89 3.88
CA GLY A 87 -13.69 2.72 4.94
C GLY A 87 -13.92 1.93 6.24
N PRO A 88 -14.42 2.59 7.30
CA PRO A 88 -14.64 1.95 8.60
C PRO A 88 -15.57 0.72 8.53
N GLU A 89 -16.53 0.70 7.61
CA GLU A 89 -17.45 -0.43 7.40
C GLU A 89 -16.71 -1.64 6.82
N GLU A 90 -15.89 -1.44 5.78
CA GLU A 90 -15.07 -2.47 5.15
C GLU A 90 -14.06 -3.05 6.12
N GLU A 91 -13.38 -2.19 6.88
CA GLU A 91 -12.43 -2.62 7.92
C GLU A 91 -13.09 -3.44 9.04
N ALA A 92 -14.27 -3.05 9.48
CA ALA A 92 -15.03 -3.81 10.47
C ALA A 92 -15.44 -5.18 9.92
N ARG A 93 -15.86 -5.26 8.66
CA ARG A 93 -16.28 -6.51 8.00
C ARG A 93 -15.11 -7.46 7.78
N ILE A 94 -13.96 -7.00 7.26
CA ILE A 94 -12.80 -7.88 7.09
C ILE A 94 -12.29 -8.38 8.44
N THR A 95 -12.23 -7.49 9.44
CA THR A 95 -11.84 -7.88 10.81
C THR A 95 -12.76 -8.95 11.38
N GLN A 96 -14.07 -8.82 11.19
CA GLN A 96 -15.05 -9.81 11.63
C GLN A 96 -14.91 -11.12 10.87
N ALA A 97 -14.71 -11.08 9.55
CA ALA A 97 -14.51 -12.27 8.73
C ALA A 97 -13.27 -13.05 9.17
N LEU A 98 -12.12 -12.38 9.33
CA LEU A 98 -10.89 -13.02 9.80
C LEU A 98 -11.00 -13.64 11.21
N LYS A 99 -11.85 -13.07 12.08
CA LYS A 99 -12.12 -13.63 13.42
C LYS A 99 -13.07 -14.83 13.37
N SER A 100 -14.10 -14.78 12.54
CA SER A 100 -15.13 -15.84 12.47
C SER A 100 -14.75 -16.99 11.56
N GLU A 101 -13.86 -16.75 10.59
CA GLU A 101 -13.44 -17.70 9.56
C GLU A 101 -11.90 -17.83 9.53
N PRO A 102 -11.28 -18.43 10.56
CA PRO A 102 -9.81 -18.56 10.63
C PRO A 102 -9.21 -19.30 9.43
N ASP A 103 -10.01 -20.11 8.74
CA ASP A 103 -9.62 -20.81 7.51
C ASP A 103 -9.28 -19.86 6.35
N LEU A 104 -9.63 -18.59 6.44
CA LEU A 104 -9.17 -17.56 5.51
C LEU A 104 -7.65 -17.35 5.60
N MET A 105 -7.06 -17.48 6.79
CA MET A 105 -5.63 -17.27 7.04
C MET A 105 -4.86 -18.57 7.24
N ILE A 106 -5.52 -19.66 7.65
CA ILE A 106 -4.92 -20.92 8.06
C ILE A 106 -5.51 -22.05 7.22
N ASP A 107 -4.70 -23.00 6.80
CA ASP A 107 -5.15 -24.26 6.19
C ASP A 107 -5.05 -25.39 7.23
N PRO A 108 -6.16 -25.78 7.88
CA PRO A 108 -6.12 -26.79 8.94
C PRO A 108 -5.94 -28.23 8.42
N THR A 109 -6.23 -28.48 7.15
CA THR A 109 -6.36 -29.83 6.60
C THR A 109 -5.42 -30.16 5.44
N GLY A 110 -4.94 -29.16 4.71
CA GLY A 110 -4.03 -29.31 3.59
C GLY A 110 -2.60 -29.65 4.01
N PRO A 111 -1.71 -29.87 3.04
CA PRO A 111 -0.29 -30.06 3.32
C PRO A 111 0.29 -28.79 3.94
N THR A 112 1.18 -28.96 4.92
CA THR A 112 1.86 -27.87 5.60
C THR A 112 2.87 -27.17 4.68
N LEU A 113 3.24 -25.93 4.97
CA LEU A 113 4.28 -25.22 4.22
C LEU A 113 5.62 -25.97 4.18
N PRO A 114 6.13 -26.59 5.28
CA PRO A 114 7.34 -27.40 5.21
C PRO A 114 7.22 -28.67 4.36
N GLU A 115 6.01 -29.16 4.04
CA GLU A 115 5.80 -30.26 3.09
C GLU A 115 5.75 -29.79 1.63
N ARG A 116 5.54 -28.47 1.42
CA ARG A 116 5.39 -27.85 0.09
C ARG A 116 6.65 -27.08 -0.36
N LEU A 117 7.40 -26.49 0.57
CA LEU A 117 8.64 -25.77 0.34
C LEU A 117 9.85 -26.72 0.47
N ASP A 118 10.94 -26.40 -0.18
CA ASP A 118 12.18 -27.08 0.11
C ASP A 118 12.73 -26.72 1.50
N ALA A 119 13.74 -27.46 1.97
CA ALA A 119 14.27 -27.29 3.33
C ALA A 119 14.97 -25.92 3.54
N GLN A 120 15.50 -25.33 2.47
CA GLN A 120 16.17 -24.02 2.54
C GLN A 120 15.13 -22.90 2.63
N ASP A 121 14.14 -22.89 1.76
CA ASP A 121 13.03 -21.94 1.75
C ASP A 121 12.27 -21.97 3.06
N TRP A 122 11.94 -23.17 3.56
CA TRP A 122 11.28 -23.32 4.85
C TRP A 122 12.12 -22.77 6.01
N LYS A 123 13.42 -23.00 6.01
CA LYS A 123 14.33 -22.45 7.04
C LYS A 123 14.35 -20.93 7.01
N GLN A 124 14.49 -20.33 5.83
CA GLN A 124 14.50 -18.88 5.67
C GLN A 124 13.16 -18.27 6.09
N LEU A 125 12.05 -18.86 5.63
CA LEU A 125 10.71 -18.43 6.02
C LEU A 125 10.51 -18.50 7.54
N SER A 126 10.88 -19.63 8.15
CA SER A 126 10.71 -19.81 9.60
C SER A 126 11.49 -18.77 10.39
N GLN A 127 12.70 -18.42 9.96
CA GLN A 127 13.49 -17.37 10.59
C GLN A 127 12.87 -15.99 10.40
N ALA A 128 12.53 -15.63 9.16
CA ALA A 128 11.92 -14.33 8.86
C ALA A 128 10.61 -14.08 9.63
N MET A 129 9.82 -15.14 9.82
CA MET A 129 8.58 -15.05 10.59
C MET A 129 8.83 -15.04 12.11
N ALA A 130 9.88 -15.73 12.57
CA ALA A 130 10.30 -15.67 13.98
C ALA A 130 10.77 -14.25 14.36
N ASP A 131 11.46 -13.55 13.47
CA ASP A 131 11.90 -12.16 13.66
C ASP A 131 10.68 -11.21 13.80
N ARG A 132 9.52 -11.59 13.26
CA ARG A 132 8.21 -10.92 13.41
C ARG A 132 7.42 -11.41 14.64
N GLY A 133 8.01 -12.30 15.44
CA GLY A 133 7.39 -12.88 16.62
C GLY A 133 6.36 -13.98 16.32
N ILE A 134 6.39 -14.58 15.13
CA ILE A 134 5.47 -15.65 14.73
C ILE A 134 6.20 -17.01 14.71
N PRO A 135 5.89 -17.93 15.63
CA PRO A 135 6.57 -19.22 15.72
C PRO A 135 6.34 -20.11 14.50
N ALA A 136 7.37 -20.87 14.10
CA ALA A 136 7.34 -21.78 12.94
C ALA A 136 6.13 -22.74 12.92
N ILE A 137 5.69 -23.22 14.09
CA ILE A 137 4.52 -24.10 14.20
C ILE A 137 3.24 -23.41 13.72
N MET A 138 3.08 -22.13 13.98
CA MET A 138 1.95 -21.33 13.47
C MET A 138 2.09 -21.10 11.97
N VAL A 139 3.27 -20.68 11.53
CA VAL A 139 3.58 -20.43 10.11
C VAL A 139 3.32 -21.67 9.25
N SER A 140 3.62 -22.87 9.77
CA SER A 140 3.48 -24.12 9.00
C SER A 140 2.07 -24.36 8.45
N ARG A 141 1.05 -23.78 9.03
CA ARG A 141 -0.35 -23.90 8.65
C ARG A 141 -0.96 -22.64 8.05
N MET A 142 -0.19 -21.55 7.97
CA MET A 142 -0.69 -20.31 7.36
C MET A 142 -0.86 -20.49 5.84
N ARG A 143 -1.86 -19.82 5.29
CA ARG A 143 -2.02 -19.75 3.85
C ARG A 143 -0.90 -18.91 3.22
N PRO A 144 -0.38 -19.32 2.06
CA PRO A 144 0.75 -18.63 1.43
C PRO A 144 0.54 -17.12 1.21
N TRP A 145 -0.66 -16.72 0.79
CA TRP A 145 -0.96 -15.30 0.59
C TRP A 145 -0.79 -14.48 1.88
N TYR A 146 -1.24 -15.03 3.01
CA TYR A 146 -1.14 -14.35 4.30
C TYR A 146 0.31 -14.28 4.78
N VAL A 147 1.08 -15.36 4.56
CA VAL A 147 2.52 -15.39 4.83
C VAL A 147 3.25 -14.34 3.99
N SER A 148 2.98 -14.27 2.68
CA SER A 148 3.61 -13.30 1.77
C SER A 148 3.33 -11.86 2.18
N MET A 149 2.09 -11.58 2.59
CA MET A 149 1.71 -10.27 3.12
C MET A 149 2.49 -9.94 4.40
N MET A 150 2.60 -10.89 5.33
CA MET A 150 3.36 -10.70 6.58
C MET A 150 4.86 -10.50 6.34
N LEU A 151 5.44 -11.15 5.33
CA LEU A 151 6.84 -10.95 4.95
C LEU A 151 7.11 -9.53 4.43
N GLY A 152 6.12 -8.90 3.79
CA GLY A 152 6.20 -7.52 3.32
C GLY A 152 6.19 -6.46 4.43
N ILE A 153 5.81 -6.83 5.67
CA ILE A 153 5.83 -5.93 6.82
C ILE A 153 7.13 -6.16 7.59
N SER A 154 7.90 -5.11 7.88
CA SER A 154 9.15 -5.24 8.62
C SER A 154 8.94 -5.67 10.08
N PRO A 155 9.92 -6.33 10.73
CA PRO A 155 9.84 -6.64 12.15
C PRO A 155 9.57 -5.40 13.03
N CYS A 156 10.20 -4.27 12.71
CA CYS A 156 9.99 -3.01 13.41
C CYS A 156 8.54 -2.53 13.28
N MET A 157 7.96 -2.55 12.06
CA MET A 157 6.56 -2.17 11.84
C MET A 157 5.58 -3.11 12.57
N ILE A 158 5.89 -4.41 12.65
CA ILE A 158 5.09 -5.36 13.43
C ILE A 158 5.07 -4.97 14.92
N ASP A 159 6.19 -4.49 15.46
CA ASP A 159 6.24 -4.07 16.86
C ASP A 159 5.50 -2.74 17.08
N GLN A 160 5.49 -1.82 16.11
CA GLN A 160 4.61 -0.64 16.11
C GLN A 160 3.14 -1.06 16.13
N ILE A 161 2.71 -1.95 15.23
CA ILE A 161 1.34 -2.46 15.16
C ILE A 161 0.92 -3.11 16.50
N LYS A 162 1.80 -3.91 17.11
CA LYS A 162 1.51 -4.54 18.41
C LYS A 162 1.34 -3.49 19.51
N THR A 163 2.12 -2.43 19.49
CA THR A 163 2.11 -1.36 20.49
C THR A 163 0.85 -0.49 20.34
N ALA A 164 0.51 -0.09 19.13
CA ALA A 164 -0.68 0.69 18.82
C ALA A 164 -1.98 -0.12 18.87
N GLY A 165 -1.89 -1.44 18.68
CA GLY A 165 -3.04 -2.34 18.62
C GLY A 165 -3.73 -2.41 17.26
N ALA A 166 -3.27 -1.63 16.29
CA ALA A 166 -3.76 -1.58 14.92
C ALA A 166 -2.65 -1.13 13.96
N VAL A 167 -2.87 -1.31 12.66
CA VAL A 167 -2.09 -0.60 11.64
C VAL A 167 -2.55 0.85 11.67
N GLU A 168 -1.64 1.77 11.95
CA GLU A 168 -1.87 3.21 11.91
C GLU A 168 -1.06 3.80 10.76
N GLY A 169 -1.59 4.82 10.10
CA GLY A 169 -0.95 5.49 8.98
C GLY A 169 -1.83 6.64 8.49
N LEU A 170 -1.33 7.39 7.52
CA LEU A 170 -2.01 8.60 7.05
C LEU A 170 -3.48 8.37 6.67
N ASP A 171 -3.81 7.21 6.12
CA ASP A 171 -5.20 6.84 5.78
C ASP A 171 -6.13 6.92 7.01
N ARG A 172 -5.71 6.32 8.12
CA ARG A 172 -6.50 6.29 9.36
C ARG A 172 -6.58 7.66 10.02
N ASP A 173 -5.49 8.41 9.99
CA ASP A 173 -5.48 9.76 10.54
C ASP A 173 -6.47 10.65 9.80
N LEU A 174 -6.52 10.56 8.47
CA LEU A 174 -7.48 11.32 7.66
C LEU A 174 -8.93 10.86 7.88
N MET A 175 -9.16 9.55 8.10
CA MET A 175 -10.49 9.05 8.49
C MET A 175 -10.90 9.58 9.87
N ALA A 176 -9.99 9.61 10.85
CA ALA A 176 -10.26 10.18 12.17
C ALA A 176 -10.58 11.68 12.11
N VAL A 177 -9.88 12.44 11.26
CA VAL A 177 -10.20 13.86 10.97
C VAL A 177 -11.60 13.98 10.38
N ALA A 178 -11.97 13.14 9.41
CA ALA A 178 -13.29 13.16 8.80
C ALA A 178 -14.40 12.84 9.81
N GLU A 179 -14.19 11.83 10.65
CA GLU A 179 -15.12 11.47 11.72
C GLU A 179 -15.33 12.63 12.70
N ALA A 180 -14.22 13.26 13.16
CA ALA A 180 -14.28 14.41 14.07
C ALA A 180 -15.01 15.62 13.46
N ALA A 181 -14.90 15.80 12.14
CA ALA A 181 -15.57 16.86 11.38
C ALA A 181 -17.01 16.54 10.99
N GLY A 182 -17.44 15.28 11.12
CA GLY A 182 -18.73 14.80 10.61
C GLY A 182 -18.79 14.69 9.08
N THR A 183 -17.64 14.59 8.41
CA THR A 183 -17.54 14.37 6.96
C THR A 183 -17.76 12.90 6.66
N PRO A 184 -18.68 12.52 5.75
CA PRO A 184 -18.90 11.13 5.40
C PRO A 184 -17.63 10.46 4.84
N VAL A 185 -17.36 9.21 5.27
CA VAL A 185 -16.26 8.39 4.75
C VAL A 185 -16.83 7.24 3.95
N HIS A 186 -16.33 7.01 2.74
CA HIS A 186 -16.77 5.94 1.84
C HIS A 186 -15.59 5.14 1.30
N GLY A 187 -15.70 3.81 1.35
CA GLY A 187 -14.77 2.90 0.70
C GLY A 187 -14.93 2.90 -0.83
N LEU A 188 -13.82 2.84 -1.55
CA LEU A 188 -13.76 2.67 -3.00
C LEU A 188 -13.85 1.19 -3.39
N GLU A 189 -13.62 0.30 -2.44
CA GLU A 189 -13.49 -1.14 -2.65
C GLU A 189 -14.45 -1.95 -1.77
N PRO A 190 -14.86 -3.15 -2.22
CA PRO A 190 -15.49 -4.13 -1.35
C PRO A 190 -14.57 -4.54 -0.20
N TRP A 191 -15.17 -4.89 0.94
CA TRP A 191 -14.46 -5.31 2.15
C TRP A 191 -13.53 -6.53 1.97
N ASP A 192 -13.79 -7.38 0.99
CA ASP A 192 -13.07 -8.62 0.70
C ASP A 192 -12.02 -8.46 -0.40
N THR A 193 -11.71 -7.25 -0.82
CA THR A 193 -10.73 -6.97 -1.89
C THR A 193 -9.41 -7.64 -1.61
N VAL A 194 -8.85 -7.53 -0.39
CA VAL A 194 -7.57 -8.15 -0.05
C VAL A 194 -7.59 -9.68 -0.25
N LEU A 195 -8.72 -10.34 -0.01
CA LEU A 195 -8.87 -11.77 -0.21
C LEU A 195 -8.95 -12.12 -1.70
N THR A 196 -9.59 -11.26 -2.49
CA THR A 196 -9.76 -11.48 -3.94
C THR A 196 -8.48 -11.23 -4.74
N LEU A 197 -7.54 -10.41 -4.23
CA LEU A 197 -6.23 -10.20 -4.86
C LEU A 197 -5.47 -11.52 -5.12
N PHE A 198 -5.64 -12.47 -4.23
CA PHE A 198 -4.98 -13.78 -4.28
C PHE A 198 -5.87 -14.90 -4.84
N ALA A 199 -7.14 -14.59 -5.11
CA ALA A 199 -8.07 -15.58 -5.67
C ALA A 199 -7.63 -16.05 -7.07
N GLY A 200 -7.76 -17.35 -7.31
CA GLY A 200 -7.44 -17.96 -8.61
C GLY A 200 -5.95 -18.16 -8.89
N LEU A 201 -5.07 -17.94 -7.90
CA LEU A 201 -3.68 -18.39 -7.97
C LEU A 201 -3.65 -19.91 -7.89
N THR A 202 -2.76 -20.53 -8.66
CA THR A 202 -2.46 -21.96 -8.50
C THR A 202 -1.65 -22.18 -7.23
N PRO A 203 -1.67 -23.38 -6.64
CA PRO A 203 -0.86 -23.69 -5.46
C PRO A 203 0.64 -23.40 -5.61
N GLU A 204 1.19 -23.52 -6.84
CA GLU A 204 2.59 -23.19 -7.10
C GLU A 204 2.81 -21.68 -7.16
N GLN A 205 1.93 -20.92 -7.81
CA GLN A 205 2.01 -19.46 -7.81
C GLN A 205 1.95 -18.86 -6.40
N GLU A 206 1.15 -19.46 -5.50
CA GLU A 206 1.13 -19.07 -4.10
C GLU A 206 2.48 -19.29 -3.41
N LEU A 207 3.19 -20.39 -3.70
CA LEU A 207 4.53 -20.65 -3.15
C LEU A 207 5.58 -19.74 -3.76
N ASP A 208 5.46 -19.44 -5.05
CA ASP A 208 6.36 -18.52 -5.74
C ASP A 208 6.28 -17.11 -5.16
N MET A 209 5.11 -16.66 -4.66
CA MET A 209 5.00 -15.41 -3.91
C MET A 209 5.84 -15.44 -2.63
N ILE A 210 5.83 -16.54 -1.88
CA ILE A 210 6.69 -16.70 -0.69
C ILE A 210 8.15 -16.64 -1.11
N ARG A 211 8.57 -17.44 -2.11
CA ARG A 211 9.97 -17.48 -2.60
C ARG A 211 10.44 -16.10 -3.07
N GLY A 212 9.58 -15.39 -3.80
CA GLY A 212 9.89 -14.02 -4.26
C GLY A 212 10.03 -12.99 -3.13
N ALA A 213 9.32 -13.18 -2.00
CA ALA A 213 9.38 -12.29 -0.86
C ALA A 213 10.54 -12.59 0.11
N LEU A 214 11.08 -13.83 0.11
CA LEU A 214 12.10 -14.24 1.08
C LEU A 214 13.41 -13.44 1.01
N PRO A 215 14.00 -13.11 -0.16
CA PRO A 215 15.21 -12.30 -0.22
C PRO A 215 15.03 -10.93 0.45
N GLY A 216 13.93 -10.25 0.17
CA GLY A 216 13.62 -8.95 0.78
C GLY A 216 13.31 -9.01 2.27
N ALA A 217 12.82 -10.15 2.77
CA ALA A 217 12.46 -10.30 4.18
C ALA A 217 13.65 -10.19 5.15
N ILE A 218 14.88 -10.44 4.69
CA ILE A 218 16.13 -10.29 5.46
C ILE A 218 16.49 -8.81 5.64
N LEU A 219 16.14 -7.98 4.67
CA LEU A 219 16.40 -6.53 4.67
C LEU A 219 15.12 -5.72 4.90
N ALA A 220 14.11 -6.31 5.54
CA ALA A 220 12.78 -5.73 5.60
C ALA A 220 12.75 -4.35 6.27
N ASP A 221 13.59 -4.09 7.28
CA ASP A 221 13.69 -2.76 7.91
C ASP A 221 14.37 -1.75 6.96
N ASP A 222 15.39 -2.15 6.19
CA ASP A 222 16.00 -1.30 5.15
C ASP A 222 14.99 -0.98 4.03
N TYR A 223 14.19 -1.96 3.59
CA TYR A 223 13.11 -1.73 2.61
C TYR A 223 12.03 -0.79 3.13
N ALA A 224 11.61 -0.97 4.38
CA ALA A 224 10.66 -0.09 5.02
C ALA A 224 11.20 1.35 5.08
N HIS A 225 12.45 1.52 5.54
CA HIS A 225 13.11 2.82 5.59
C HIS A 225 13.26 3.44 4.20
N THR A 226 13.70 2.67 3.20
CA THR A 226 13.80 3.12 1.81
C THR A 226 12.46 3.63 1.27
N THR A 227 11.39 2.87 1.53
CA THR A 227 10.04 3.20 1.04
C THR A 227 9.53 4.49 1.69
N ILE A 228 9.69 4.64 3.00
CA ILE A 228 9.22 5.82 3.71
C ILE A 228 10.01 7.08 3.32
N GLU A 229 11.34 6.98 3.16
CA GLU A 229 12.16 8.08 2.70
C GLU A 229 11.81 8.50 1.26
N ALA A 230 11.62 7.55 0.36
CA ALA A 230 11.20 7.84 -1.00
C ALA A 230 9.78 8.45 -1.04
N TYR A 231 8.86 8.00 -0.19
CA TYR A 231 7.52 8.58 -0.06
C TYR A 231 7.58 10.06 0.34
N PHE A 232 8.33 10.41 1.38
CA PHE A 232 8.45 11.81 1.83
C PHE A 232 9.27 12.70 0.88
N ARG A 233 10.11 12.12 0.00
CA ARG A 233 10.70 12.85 -1.13
C ARG A 233 9.70 13.03 -2.28
N GLY A 234 8.57 12.33 -2.26
CA GLY A 234 7.62 12.29 -3.37
C GLY A 234 8.07 11.43 -4.55
N ASP A 235 9.07 10.57 -4.37
CA ASP A 235 9.66 9.70 -5.41
C ASP A 235 8.85 8.41 -5.59
N ILE A 236 7.54 8.53 -5.80
CA ILE A 236 6.60 7.42 -5.67
C ILE A 236 6.87 6.30 -6.67
N TRP A 237 7.08 6.62 -7.95
CA TRP A 237 7.36 5.59 -8.95
C TRP A 237 8.76 4.97 -8.81
N ALA A 238 9.69 5.70 -8.19
CA ALA A 238 11.02 5.16 -7.89
C ALA A 238 10.95 3.98 -6.90
N ILE A 239 9.99 3.97 -5.98
CA ILE A 239 9.75 2.84 -5.06
C ILE A 239 9.44 1.57 -5.87
N TRP A 240 8.50 1.64 -6.82
CA TRP A 240 8.14 0.51 -7.67
C TRP A 240 9.30 0.03 -8.54
N GLN A 241 10.03 0.97 -9.16
CA GLN A 241 11.18 0.63 -10.00
C GLN A 241 12.34 0.03 -9.20
N PHE A 242 12.54 0.50 -7.96
CA PHE A 242 13.52 -0.08 -7.04
C PHE A 242 13.17 -1.53 -6.70
N MET A 243 11.91 -1.80 -6.33
CA MET A 243 11.45 -3.16 -6.03
C MET A 243 11.62 -4.11 -7.23
N ARG A 244 11.33 -3.60 -8.45
CA ARG A 244 11.54 -4.35 -9.68
C ARG A 244 13.01 -4.68 -9.93
N LEU A 245 13.89 -3.67 -9.81
CA LEU A 245 15.33 -3.83 -9.97
C LEU A 245 15.90 -4.83 -8.97
N ASP A 246 15.48 -4.72 -7.72
CA ASP A 246 15.89 -5.64 -6.66
C ASP A 246 15.44 -7.08 -6.93
N ALA A 247 14.22 -7.27 -7.39
CA ALA A 247 13.73 -8.59 -7.80
C ALA A 247 14.55 -9.18 -8.97
N GLU A 248 14.96 -8.37 -9.96
CA GLU A 248 15.83 -8.81 -11.05
C GLU A 248 17.22 -9.25 -10.56
N GLU A 249 17.75 -8.60 -9.53
CA GLU A 249 19.11 -8.86 -9.03
C GLU A 249 19.17 -9.95 -7.95
N ASN A 250 18.15 -10.03 -7.11
CA ASN A 250 18.24 -10.78 -5.85
C ASN A 250 17.25 -11.96 -5.74
N SER A 251 16.22 -12.08 -6.60
CA SER A 251 15.26 -13.18 -6.53
C SER A 251 15.82 -14.54 -6.99
N GLY A 252 16.91 -14.55 -7.75
CA GLY A 252 17.45 -15.76 -8.38
C GLY A 252 16.61 -16.28 -9.57
N LEU A 253 15.55 -15.55 -9.95
CA LEU A 253 14.71 -15.85 -11.11
C LEU A 253 15.32 -15.25 -12.39
N ASP A 254 14.98 -15.84 -13.54
CA ASP A 254 15.33 -15.17 -14.80
C ASP A 254 14.47 -13.91 -15.01
N ARG A 255 15.00 -12.98 -15.82
CA ARG A 255 14.34 -11.68 -16.06
C ARG A 255 12.92 -11.83 -16.61
N ALA A 256 12.68 -12.79 -17.47
CA ALA A 256 11.35 -12.99 -18.05
C ALA A 256 10.32 -13.46 -17.00
N GLU A 257 10.77 -14.25 -16.00
CA GLU A 257 9.93 -14.64 -14.88
C GLU A 257 9.66 -13.46 -13.94
N VAL A 258 10.68 -12.66 -13.61
CA VAL A 258 10.51 -11.43 -12.82
C VAL A 258 9.53 -10.49 -13.50
N ASP A 259 9.69 -10.23 -14.81
CA ASP A 259 8.77 -9.38 -15.58
C ASP A 259 7.32 -9.89 -15.52
N ARG A 260 7.11 -11.21 -15.61
CA ARG A 260 5.77 -11.81 -15.49
C ARG A 260 5.16 -11.59 -14.10
N GLN A 261 5.96 -11.82 -13.04
CA GLN A 261 5.48 -11.65 -11.66
C GLN A 261 5.18 -10.19 -11.32
N ILE A 262 6.03 -9.28 -11.74
CA ILE A 262 5.82 -7.83 -11.59
C ILE A 262 4.57 -7.37 -12.34
N ALA A 263 4.38 -7.82 -13.60
CA ALA A 263 3.19 -7.48 -14.37
C ALA A 263 1.90 -8.03 -13.73
N LEU A 264 1.93 -9.24 -13.18
CA LEU A 264 0.80 -9.81 -12.46
C LEU A 264 0.49 -9.05 -11.17
N ALA A 265 1.53 -8.67 -10.42
CA ALA A 265 1.38 -7.87 -9.21
C ALA A 265 0.80 -6.48 -9.54
N GLU A 266 1.33 -5.79 -10.57
CA GLU A 266 0.83 -4.50 -11.03
C GLU A 266 -0.65 -4.58 -11.44
N GLU A 267 -1.02 -5.59 -12.24
CA GLU A 267 -2.41 -5.76 -12.69
C GLU A 267 -3.37 -5.96 -11.51
N ARG A 268 -3.02 -6.80 -10.56
CA ARG A 268 -3.90 -7.13 -9.42
C ARG A 268 -3.93 -6.05 -8.35
N MET A 269 -2.76 -5.55 -7.97
CA MET A 269 -2.64 -4.62 -6.85
C MET A 269 -3.01 -3.18 -7.23
N MET A 270 -2.90 -2.81 -8.51
CA MET A 270 -3.09 -1.41 -8.93
C MET A 270 -4.07 -1.28 -10.10
N VAL A 271 -3.82 -1.92 -11.25
CA VAL A 271 -4.50 -1.58 -12.50
C VAL A 271 -6.00 -1.82 -12.46
N ALA A 272 -6.42 -3.02 -12.07
CA ALA A 272 -7.83 -3.37 -11.98
C ALA A 272 -8.57 -2.51 -10.93
N ARG A 273 -7.92 -2.25 -9.80
CA ARG A 273 -8.44 -1.43 -8.72
C ARG A 273 -8.58 0.03 -9.15
N ASN A 274 -7.53 0.63 -9.73
CA ASN A 274 -7.54 1.99 -10.24
C ASN A 274 -8.69 2.22 -11.23
N ALA A 275 -8.90 1.28 -12.15
CA ALA A 275 -9.98 1.36 -13.13
C ALA A 275 -11.36 1.32 -12.48
N ALA A 276 -11.54 0.49 -11.44
CA ALA A 276 -12.80 0.37 -10.71
C ALA A 276 -13.12 1.64 -9.89
N TRP A 277 -12.12 2.39 -9.44
CA TRP A 277 -12.31 3.58 -8.61
C TRP A 277 -12.79 4.82 -9.36
N ILE A 278 -12.56 4.90 -10.68
CA ILE A 278 -12.87 6.12 -11.46
C ILE A 278 -14.36 6.49 -11.40
N ALA A 279 -15.25 5.52 -11.59
CA ALA A 279 -16.68 5.79 -11.56
C ALA A 279 -17.19 6.28 -10.19
N PRO A 280 -16.87 5.60 -9.04
CA PRO A 280 -17.30 6.08 -7.73
C PRO A 280 -16.66 7.43 -7.36
N LEU A 281 -15.39 7.70 -7.70
CA LEU A 281 -14.76 9.00 -7.48
C LEU A 281 -15.48 10.12 -8.25
N THR A 282 -15.77 9.88 -9.52
CA THR A 282 -16.46 10.83 -10.39
C THR A 282 -17.87 11.11 -9.89
N GLN A 283 -18.63 10.07 -9.54
CA GLN A 283 -19.98 10.21 -9.01
C GLN A 283 -19.99 11.02 -7.71
N ALA A 284 -19.13 10.67 -6.74
CA ALA A 284 -19.06 11.39 -5.48
C ALA A 284 -18.68 12.87 -5.67
N ALA A 285 -17.76 13.17 -6.60
CA ALA A 285 -17.39 14.53 -6.92
C ALA A 285 -18.52 15.35 -7.55
N ASP A 286 -19.29 14.76 -8.47
CA ASP A 286 -20.45 15.41 -9.09
C ASP A 286 -21.57 15.67 -8.07
N GLU A 287 -21.84 14.72 -7.16
CA GLU A 287 -22.81 14.87 -6.06
C GLU A 287 -22.40 15.96 -5.06
N ALA A 288 -21.10 16.07 -4.72
CA ALA A 288 -20.58 17.11 -3.85
C ALA A 288 -20.59 18.49 -4.53
N ALA A 289 -20.27 18.55 -5.83
CA ALA A 289 -20.31 19.78 -6.63
C ALA A 289 -21.73 20.41 -6.67
N ALA A 290 -22.78 19.61 -6.71
CA ALA A 290 -24.16 20.09 -6.61
C ALA A 290 -24.45 20.81 -5.28
N GLN A 291 -23.60 20.62 -4.26
CA GLN A 291 -23.65 21.28 -2.96
C GLN A 291 -22.56 22.38 -2.82
N GLY A 292 -21.80 22.67 -3.88
CA GLY A 292 -20.69 23.62 -3.87
C GLY A 292 -19.48 23.13 -3.06
N LYS A 293 -19.30 21.82 -2.89
CA LYS A 293 -18.22 21.23 -2.10
C LYS A 293 -17.28 20.39 -2.96
N PRO A 294 -15.98 20.32 -2.63
CA PRO A 294 -15.08 19.29 -3.17
C PRO A 294 -15.32 17.95 -2.49
N ILE A 295 -14.69 16.89 -2.99
CA ILE A 295 -14.38 15.69 -2.21
C ILE A 295 -12.88 15.60 -1.95
N VAL A 296 -12.51 14.82 -0.93
CA VAL A 296 -11.13 14.37 -0.71
C VAL A 296 -11.06 12.88 -1.04
N ALA A 297 -10.01 12.45 -1.73
CA ALA A 297 -9.74 11.04 -2.00
C ALA A 297 -8.33 10.71 -1.47
N ALA A 298 -8.24 9.73 -0.57
CA ALA A 298 -7.01 9.32 0.09
C ALA A 298 -6.81 7.81 -0.11
N PHE A 299 -5.73 7.44 -0.79
CA PHE A 299 -5.39 6.05 -1.09
C PHE A 299 -3.88 5.91 -1.34
N GLY A 300 -3.35 4.68 -1.28
CA GLY A 300 -1.92 4.41 -1.37
C GLY A 300 -1.26 5.11 -2.55
N ALA A 301 -0.14 5.79 -2.29
CA ALA A 301 0.52 6.67 -3.26
C ALA A 301 0.92 5.97 -4.56
N LEU A 302 1.18 4.65 -4.53
CA LEU A 302 1.51 3.87 -5.73
C LEU A 302 0.35 3.75 -6.75
N HIS A 303 -0.88 4.09 -6.37
CA HIS A 303 -2.02 4.16 -7.29
C HIS A 303 -2.01 5.41 -8.18
N LEU A 304 -1.19 6.42 -7.87
CA LEU A 304 -1.16 7.70 -8.60
C LEU A 304 -0.45 7.63 -9.97
N PRO A 305 0.80 7.04 -10.06
CA PRO A 305 1.63 7.12 -11.25
C PRO A 305 1.18 6.21 -12.40
N GLY A 306 1.67 6.55 -13.59
CA GLY A 306 1.64 5.66 -14.75
C GLY A 306 0.42 5.84 -15.64
N ASP A 307 0.46 5.20 -16.80
CA ASP A 307 -0.61 5.25 -17.80
C ASP A 307 -1.93 4.62 -17.33
N LYS A 308 -1.86 3.75 -16.35
CA LYS A 308 -2.98 3.08 -15.69
C LYS A 308 -3.18 3.56 -14.24
N GLY A 309 -2.45 4.60 -13.82
CA GLY A 309 -2.62 5.27 -12.53
C GLY A 309 -3.90 6.11 -12.51
N VAL A 310 -4.44 6.33 -11.31
CA VAL A 310 -5.71 7.05 -11.10
C VAL A 310 -5.68 8.43 -11.75
N LEU A 311 -4.56 9.17 -11.64
CA LEU A 311 -4.45 10.51 -12.22
C LEU A 311 -4.59 10.49 -13.74
N ARG A 312 -3.94 9.54 -14.41
CA ARG A 312 -4.02 9.40 -15.87
C ARG A 312 -5.39 8.92 -16.33
N LEU A 313 -6.03 8.06 -15.55
CA LEU A 313 -7.38 7.59 -15.84
C LEU A 313 -8.40 8.74 -15.71
N LEU A 314 -8.31 9.56 -14.67
CA LEU A 314 -9.13 10.77 -14.52
C LEU A 314 -8.87 11.77 -15.65
N GLU A 315 -7.61 12.00 -16.04
CA GLU A 315 -7.29 12.89 -17.16
C GLU A 315 -7.96 12.42 -18.47
N ARG A 316 -7.94 11.10 -18.74
CA ARG A 316 -8.65 10.50 -19.90
C ARG A 316 -10.16 10.63 -19.81
N ASP A 317 -10.71 10.72 -18.60
CA ASP A 317 -12.14 10.99 -18.34
C ASP A 317 -12.48 12.50 -18.33
N GLY A 318 -11.56 13.34 -18.81
CA GLY A 318 -11.76 14.78 -19.01
C GLY A 318 -11.49 15.65 -17.79
N TRP A 319 -10.83 15.12 -16.76
CA TRP A 319 -10.38 15.91 -15.61
C TRP A 319 -9.08 16.66 -15.92
N THR A 320 -8.97 17.86 -15.42
CA THR A 320 -7.71 18.62 -15.41
C THR A 320 -6.94 18.29 -14.14
N ILE A 321 -5.69 17.86 -14.29
CA ILE A 321 -4.84 17.43 -13.19
C ILE A 321 -3.84 18.54 -12.85
N THR A 322 -3.76 18.92 -11.59
CA THR A 322 -2.82 19.93 -11.08
C THR A 322 -2.05 19.36 -9.90
N LYS A 323 -0.72 19.46 -9.92
CA LYS A 323 0.13 19.00 -8.81
C LYS A 323 -0.04 19.94 -7.63
N GLY A 324 -0.29 19.39 -6.46
CA GLY A 324 -0.33 20.11 -5.19
C GLY A 324 1.07 20.37 -4.61
N PRO A 325 1.15 20.92 -3.39
CA PRO A 325 2.43 21.11 -2.70
C PRO A 325 3.14 19.76 -2.49
N ALA A 326 4.46 19.82 -2.29
CA ALA A 326 5.23 18.66 -1.86
C ALA A 326 4.75 18.18 -0.47
N PRO A 327 4.95 16.90 -0.14
CA PRO A 327 4.61 16.36 1.17
C PRO A 327 5.35 17.06 2.30
#